data_54600fdce1d6bc3bf2144fa4dd39bce9
#
_entry.id   54600fdce1d6bc3bf2144fa4dd39bce9
#
_cell.length_a   1.000
_cell.length_b   1.000
_cell.length_c   1.000
_cell.angle_alpha   90.00
_cell.angle_beta   90.00
_cell.angle_gamma   90.00
#
_symmetry.space_group_name_H-M   'P 1'
#
loop_
_entity.id
_entity.type
_entity.pdbx_description
1 polymer ?
#
loop_
_entity_poly.entity_id
_entity_poly.type
_entity_poly.pdbx_seq_one_letter_code
_entity_poly.pdbx_strand_id
1 'polypeptide(L)'
;MRTAPVISGIVAITCLTCSNAKAEVYSLDSCRRMALDNNKEMMIKAEKVRQAEYVKKEAFAAYLPAVDFAGGYTYNQKELSIFDSDQLLPTKSFNPVTKSYEFNVVKNPVTGEPVPGPNGQPIPSEVALIPKEAMEYDIHNVFFGAVTLTQPIFMGGKIIALNKLADINREASSALQRNEAQNVIYAVDAAYWTVVSLKAKHELAKSYVNLLDTLDRNVKLMLDQGVATQSDLLSVDVKLNEASIDLLKVENGLSLSRMALAQICGLPVHTPINVADEGCSTINPHAEIATRYDMEQVYANRPDFRALELAAMAARQEKRVAMSEMLPNVALIGAYSFSNPNMFDGFKKQFDGAFSVGVMVKIPLWHWGGNYNKYKAAASNETIMKLRLADTREKIDLQVSQAAFKAQEAVKTYLMTETNLDKAKENLRTATLGFREGVLTPDDVMAAQTAWLKAHSEHIDAIIDAQLCDVYLAKVLGTLGNQ
;
A
#
# COMPACT_ATOMS: atom_id res chain seq x y z
N MET A 1 -32.20 39.16 22.94
CA MET A 1 -31.08 40.10 23.12
C MET A 1 -29.95 39.34 23.86
N ARG A 2 -28.94 38.91 23.11
CA ARG A 2 -27.58 38.63 23.61
C ARG A 2 -26.66 38.66 22.39
N THR A 3 -25.73 39.56 22.41
CA THR A 3 -24.81 40.02 21.38
C THR A 3 -23.70 38.99 21.17
N ALA A 4 -23.41 38.69 19.88
CA ALA A 4 -22.24 37.95 19.46
C ALA A 4 -21.04 38.90 19.35
N PRO A 5 -19.80 38.48 19.70
CA PRO A 5 -18.59 39.28 19.46
C PRO A 5 -18.07 39.02 18.03
N VAL A 6 -17.83 40.12 17.33
CA VAL A 6 -17.12 40.20 16.06
C VAL A 6 -15.63 39.94 16.32
N ILE A 7 -15.10 38.85 15.78
CA ILE A 7 -13.65 38.57 15.75
C ILE A 7 -13.07 39.24 14.51
N SER A 8 -12.36 40.33 14.73
CA SER A 8 -11.55 41.06 13.74
C SER A 8 -10.31 40.23 13.42
N GLY A 9 -10.27 39.57 12.24
CA GLY A 9 -9.11 38.86 11.74
C GLY A 9 -8.06 39.83 11.21
N ILE A 10 -6.95 39.95 11.91
CA ILE A 10 -5.73 40.64 11.41
C ILE A 10 -5.08 39.70 10.38
N VAL A 11 -5.19 40.06 9.10
CA VAL A 11 -4.40 39.45 8.02
C VAL A 11 -2.97 39.95 8.14
N ALA A 12 -2.10 39.15 8.72
CA ALA A 12 -0.66 39.37 8.67
C ALA A 12 -0.14 39.06 7.26
N ILE A 13 0.10 40.08 6.47
CA ILE A 13 0.83 39.97 5.21
C ILE A 13 2.30 39.71 5.59
N THR A 14 2.69 38.39 5.56
CA THR A 14 4.09 38.01 5.60
C THR A 14 4.72 38.39 4.26
N CYS A 15 5.47 39.45 4.23
CA CYS A 15 6.43 39.75 3.17
C CYS A 15 7.36 38.54 3.00
N LEU A 16 7.23 37.82 1.88
CA LEU A 16 8.27 36.92 1.40
C LEU A 16 9.50 37.80 1.06
N THR A 17 10.45 37.90 1.99
CA THR A 17 11.80 38.29 1.65
C THR A 17 12.37 37.24 0.73
N CYS A 18 12.58 37.55 -0.54
CA CYS A 18 13.46 36.81 -1.42
C CYS A 18 14.88 36.91 -0.84
N SER A 19 15.20 36.04 0.12
CA SER A 19 16.58 35.79 0.48
C SER A 19 17.23 35.12 -0.73
N ASN A 20 18.32 35.71 -1.25
CA ASN A 20 19.25 35.04 -2.14
C ASN A 20 19.62 33.70 -1.49
N ALA A 21 18.98 32.63 -1.92
CA ALA A 21 19.28 31.29 -1.48
C ALA A 21 20.70 30.96 -1.98
N LYS A 22 21.70 31.14 -1.14
CA LYS A 22 22.98 30.47 -1.34
C LYS A 22 22.61 28.98 -1.49
N ALA A 23 23.08 28.37 -2.57
CA ALA A 23 22.88 26.94 -2.78
C ALA A 23 23.42 26.20 -1.54
N GLU A 24 22.51 25.57 -0.83
CA GLU A 24 22.84 24.86 0.41
C GLU A 24 23.60 23.59 0.02
N VAL A 25 24.68 23.28 0.71
CA VAL A 25 25.51 22.09 0.44
C VAL A 25 25.00 20.95 1.33
N TYR A 26 24.53 19.90 0.71
CA TYR A 26 23.96 18.75 1.39
C TYR A 26 24.93 17.56 1.38
N SER A 27 25.13 16.95 2.56
CA SER A 27 25.82 15.66 2.67
C SER A 27 24.89 14.51 2.29
N LEU A 28 25.45 13.35 1.95
CA LEU A 28 24.70 12.13 1.64
C LEU A 28 23.71 11.78 2.76
N ASP A 29 24.15 11.83 4.03
CA ASP A 29 23.29 11.51 5.19
C ASP A 29 22.17 12.54 5.38
N SER A 30 22.40 13.80 5.03
CA SER A 30 21.35 14.82 5.05
C SER A 30 20.29 14.54 3.98
N CYS A 31 20.71 14.16 2.77
CA CYS A 31 19.81 13.77 1.69
C CYS A 31 18.99 12.52 2.05
N ARG A 32 19.61 11.49 2.65
CA ARG A 32 18.93 10.28 3.14
C ARG A 32 17.85 10.62 4.16
N ARG A 33 18.18 11.44 5.17
CA ARG A 33 17.21 11.87 6.21
C ARG A 33 16.04 12.64 5.61
N MET A 34 16.33 13.64 4.77
CA MET A 34 15.26 14.41 4.10
C MET A 34 14.35 13.53 3.26
N ALA A 35 14.90 12.57 2.54
CA ALA A 35 14.11 11.64 1.73
C ALA A 35 13.23 10.73 2.60
N LEU A 36 13.75 10.19 3.70
CA LEU A 36 12.96 9.35 4.61
C LEU A 36 11.79 10.14 5.24
N ASP A 37 11.99 11.44 5.53
CA ASP A 37 10.97 12.28 6.17
C ASP A 37 9.94 12.83 5.16
N ASN A 38 10.39 13.22 3.96
CA ASN A 38 9.56 14.00 3.03
C ASN A 38 9.16 13.27 1.74
N ASN A 39 9.72 12.08 1.47
CA ASN A 39 9.41 11.33 0.26
C ASN A 39 7.96 10.82 0.28
N LYS A 40 7.23 11.03 -0.83
CA LYS A 40 5.81 10.66 -0.93
C LYS A 40 5.56 9.15 -0.82
N GLU A 41 6.47 8.31 -1.34
CA GLU A 41 6.36 6.86 -1.22
C GLU A 41 6.48 6.40 0.23
N MET A 42 7.38 7.03 1.02
CA MET A 42 7.49 6.77 2.45
C MET A 42 6.20 7.15 3.19
N MET A 43 5.63 8.33 2.89
CA MET A 43 4.35 8.76 3.48
C MET A 43 3.20 7.81 3.11
N ILE A 44 3.14 7.35 1.86
CA ILE A 44 2.14 6.36 1.40
C ILE A 44 2.28 5.05 2.20
N LYS A 45 3.50 4.55 2.40
CA LYS A 45 3.72 3.32 3.18
C LYS A 45 3.37 3.50 4.66
N ALA A 46 3.66 4.67 5.25
CA ALA A 46 3.26 5.00 6.62
C ALA A 46 1.72 5.00 6.77
N GLU A 47 0.99 5.60 5.82
CA GLU A 47 -0.47 5.55 5.83
C GLU A 47 -1.04 4.13 5.61
N LYS A 48 -0.37 3.28 4.82
CA LYS A 48 -0.74 1.86 4.70
C LYS A 48 -0.59 1.09 6.02
N VAL A 49 0.44 1.38 6.80
CA VAL A 49 0.58 0.80 8.15
C VAL A 49 -0.57 1.27 9.05
N ARG A 50 -0.88 2.58 9.05
CA ARG A 50 -2.03 3.14 9.79
C ARG A 50 -3.37 2.53 9.34
N GLN A 51 -3.57 2.34 8.03
CA GLN A 51 -4.73 1.64 7.49
C GLN A 51 -4.85 0.22 8.05
N ALA A 52 -3.74 -0.53 8.06
CA ALA A 52 -3.71 -1.90 8.59
C ALA A 52 -4.01 -1.94 10.11
N GLU A 53 -3.61 -0.91 10.87
CA GLU A 53 -3.97 -0.78 12.29
C GLU A 53 -5.49 -0.57 12.49
N TYR A 54 -6.14 0.22 11.63
CA TYR A 54 -7.60 0.38 11.69
C TYR A 54 -8.32 -0.91 11.29
N VAL A 55 -7.85 -1.62 10.26
CA VAL A 55 -8.39 -2.95 9.88
C VAL A 55 -8.23 -3.96 11.02
N LYS A 56 -7.13 -3.91 11.78
CA LYS A 56 -6.98 -4.73 12.98
C LYS A 56 -8.02 -4.38 14.06
N LYS A 57 -8.28 -3.08 14.30
CA LYS A 57 -9.33 -2.64 15.25
C LYS A 57 -10.72 -3.04 14.77
N GLU A 58 -11.00 -2.95 13.48
CA GLU A 58 -12.24 -3.44 12.87
C GLU A 58 -12.40 -4.96 13.07
N ALA A 59 -11.36 -5.75 12.79
CA ALA A 59 -11.39 -7.19 13.02
C ALA A 59 -11.64 -7.56 14.50
N PHE A 60 -11.10 -6.76 15.44
CA PHE A 60 -11.36 -6.94 16.87
C PHE A 60 -12.81 -6.62 17.23
N ALA A 61 -13.43 -5.62 16.61
CA ALA A 61 -14.82 -5.26 16.85
C ALA A 61 -15.78 -6.42 16.55
N ALA A 62 -15.41 -7.37 15.69
CA ALA A 62 -16.19 -8.57 15.43
C ALA A 62 -16.34 -9.52 16.64
N TYR A 63 -15.55 -9.34 17.71
CA TYR A 63 -15.75 -10.04 19.00
C TYR A 63 -16.82 -9.40 19.88
N LEU A 64 -17.15 -8.14 19.64
CA LEU A 64 -18.06 -7.36 20.48
C LEU A 64 -19.50 -7.48 19.98
N PRO A 65 -20.50 -7.21 20.85
CA PRO A 65 -21.89 -7.17 20.42
C PRO A 65 -22.14 -6.03 19.42
N ALA A 66 -22.78 -6.35 18.31
CA ALA A 66 -23.31 -5.35 17.39
C ALA A 66 -24.69 -4.91 17.84
N VAL A 67 -24.99 -3.62 17.78
CA VAL A 67 -26.30 -3.04 18.07
C VAL A 67 -26.76 -2.32 16.80
N ASP A 68 -27.88 -2.80 16.26
CA ASP A 68 -28.45 -2.26 15.04
C ASP A 68 -29.88 -1.77 15.30
N PHE A 69 -30.28 -0.69 14.63
CA PHE A 69 -31.65 -0.24 14.56
C PHE A 69 -32.16 -0.39 13.13
N ALA A 70 -33.30 -1.05 13.00
CA ALA A 70 -34.03 -1.13 11.74
C ALA A 70 -35.47 -0.68 11.96
N GLY A 71 -36.00 0.13 11.06
CA GLY A 71 -37.39 0.56 11.16
C GLY A 71 -37.95 0.92 9.78
N GLY A 72 -39.25 0.88 9.68
CA GLY A 72 -39.94 1.17 8.43
C GLY A 72 -41.37 1.62 8.64
N TYR A 73 -41.93 2.13 7.57
CA TYR A 73 -43.35 2.47 7.43
C TYR A 73 -43.91 1.75 6.22
N THR A 74 -45.08 1.16 6.40
CA THR A 74 -45.81 0.50 5.31
C THR A 74 -47.25 1.02 5.27
N TYR A 75 -47.70 1.42 4.09
CA TYR A 75 -49.10 1.69 3.81
C TYR A 75 -49.71 0.45 3.17
N ASN A 76 -50.77 -0.09 3.77
CA ASN A 76 -51.54 -1.22 3.24
C ASN A 76 -52.89 -0.70 2.70
N GLN A 77 -53.28 -1.20 1.54
CA GLN A 77 -54.55 -0.81 0.92
C GLN A 77 -55.78 -1.43 1.62
N LYS A 78 -55.59 -2.54 2.31
CA LYS A 78 -56.67 -3.32 2.94
C LYS A 78 -56.47 -3.41 4.45
N GLU A 79 -57.56 -3.46 5.20
CA GLU A 79 -57.61 -3.80 6.60
C GLU A 79 -57.38 -5.31 6.79
N LEU A 80 -56.93 -5.70 7.97
CA LEU A 80 -56.83 -7.11 8.35
C LEU A 80 -58.11 -7.54 9.00
N SER A 81 -58.90 -8.37 8.31
CA SER A 81 -60.09 -8.99 8.87
C SER A 81 -59.82 -10.47 9.16
N ILE A 82 -60.17 -10.94 10.38
CA ILE A 82 -60.04 -12.34 10.78
C ILE A 82 -61.22 -13.17 10.23
N PHE A 83 -62.39 -12.54 10.08
CA PHE A 83 -63.56 -13.19 9.55
C PHE A 83 -64.03 -12.54 8.24
N ASP A 84 -64.45 -13.36 7.28
CA ASP A 84 -64.97 -12.87 6.02
C ASP A 84 -66.44 -12.34 6.15
N SER A 85 -67.16 -12.85 7.19
CA SER A 85 -68.54 -12.50 7.50
C SER A 85 -68.84 -12.63 8.99
N ASP A 86 -69.95 -12.11 9.45
CA ASP A 86 -70.44 -12.29 10.83
C ASP A 86 -70.45 -13.79 11.22
N GLN A 87 -69.96 -14.08 12.38
CA GLN A 87 -69.90 -15.46 12.90
C GLN A 87 -70.89 -15.65 14.03
N LEU A 88 -71.64 -16.74 13.91
CA LEU A 88 -72.53 -17.20 14.99
C LEU A 88 -71.87 -18.33 15.74
N LEU A 89 -71.37 -18.03 16.92
CA LEU A 89 -70.66 -19.03 17.74
C LEU A 89 -71.60 -19.61 18.83
N PRO A 90 -71.67 -20.95 18.97
CA PRO A 90 -72.42 -21.56 20.05
C PRO A 90 -71.92 -21.10 21.43
N THR A 91 -72.84 -20.66 22.30
CA THR A 91 -72.48 -20.29 23.66
C THR A 91 -72.32 -21.54 24.56
N LYS A 92 -71.53 -21.38 25.63
CA LYS A 92 -71.36 -22.42 26.66
C LYS A 92 -71.83 -21.85 27.99
N SER A 93 -72.57 -22.64 28.76
CA SER A 93 -72.89 -22.33 30.17
C SER A 93 -72.20 -23.35 31.12
N PHE A 94 -71.93 -22.85 32.32
CA PHE A 94 -71.36 -23.71 33.34
C PHE A 94 -72.42 -24.67 33.91
N ASN A 95 -72.18 -25.97 33.77
CA ASN A 95 -73.03 -27.01 34.35
C ASN A 95 -72.50 -27.37 35.79
N PRO A 96 -73.24 -27.03 36.81
CA PRO A 96 -72.82 -27.28 38.21
C PRO A 96 -72.75 -28.76 38.57
N VAL A 97 -73.45 -29.62 37.81
CA VAL A 97 -73.46 -31.08 38.08
C VAL A 97 -72.19 -31.74 37.50
N THR A 98 -71.82 -31.38 36.29
CA THR A 98 -70.62 -31.94 35.62
C THR A 98 -69.38 -31.12 35.93
N LYS A 99 -69.53 -29.95 36.59
CA LYS A 99 -68.45 -28.95 36.87
C LYS A 99 -67.65 -28.54 35.65
N SER A 100 -68.27 -28.52 34.49
CA SER A 100 -67.66 -28.16 33.20
C SER A 100 -68.54 -27.19 32.38
N TYR A 101 -67.89 -26.44 31.44
CA TYR A 101 -68.57 -25.61 30.49
C TYR A 101 -69.11 -26.50 29.33
N GLU A 102 -70.48 -26.59 29.21
CA GLU A 102 -71.15 -27.36 28.18
C GLU A 102 -71.80 -26.45 27.14
N PHE A 103 -71.87 -26.86 25.85
CA PHE A 103 -72.55 -26.09 24.85
C PHE A 103 -74.03 -26.01 25.14
N ASN A 104 -74.62 -24.80 25.02
CA ASN A 104 -76.07 -24.60 25.10
C ASN A 104 -76.70 -25.13 23.83
N VAL A 105 -77.29 -26.35 23.97
CA VAL A 105 -77.90 -27.08 22.81
C VAL A 105 -79.39 -27.27 23.02
N VAL A 106 -80.13 -27.27 21.92
CA VAL A 106 -81.57 -27.65 21.93
C VAL A 106 -81.68 -29.12 22.32
N LYS A 107 -82.44 -29.39 23.39
CA LYS A 107 -82.68 -30.78 23.87
C LYS A 107 -84.10 -31.18 23.53
N ASN A 108 -84.27 -32.42 23.14
CA ASN A 108 -85.58 -33.01 22.92
C ASN A 108 -86.33 -33.02 24.25
N PRO A 109 -87.55 -32.48 24.34
CA PRO A 109 -88.29 -32.33 25.61
C PRO A 109 -88.76 -33.72 26.18
N VAL A 110 -88.74 -34.77 25.37
CA VAL A 110 -89.16 -36.12 25.75
C VAL A 110 -87.96 -37.03 26.16
N THR A 111 -86.84 -36.95 25.41
CA THR A 111 -85.72 -37.83 25.63
C THR A 111 -84.53 -37.11 26.42
N GLY A 112 -84.55 -35.78 26.51
CA GLY A 112 -83.46 -35.01 27.09
C GLY A 112 -82.14 -34.97 26.30
N GLU A 113 -82.10 -35.64 25.14
CA GLU A 113 -80.91 -35.72 24.30
C GLU A 113 -80.77 -34.50 23.41
N PRO A 114 -79.56 -34.10 23.01
CA PRO A 114 -79.33 -33.02 22.07
C PRO A 114 -79.96 -33.31 20.72
N VAL A 115 -80.68 -32.34 20.12
CA VAL A 115 -81.28 -32.46 18.79
C VAL A 115 -80.19 -32.28 17.74
N PRO A 116 -79.97 -33.28 16.86
CA PRO A 116 -78.99 -33.16 15.78
C PRO A 116 -79.48 -32.22 14.66
N GLY A 117 -78.60 -31.30 14.22
CA GLY A 117 -78.79 -30.46 13.08
C GLY A 117 -78.54 -31.16 11.76
N PRO A 118 -78.69 -30.48 10.62
CA PRO A 118 -78.43 -31.02 9.26
C PRO A 118 -77.05 -31.63 9.03
N ASN A 119 -76.07 -31.16 9.79
CA ASN A 119 -74.63 -31.60 9.72
C ASN A 119 -74.30 -32.67 10.80
N GLY A 120 -75.30 -33.25 11.46
CA GLY A 120 -75.10 -34.23 12.53
C GLY A 120 -74.58 -33.66 13.86
N GLN A 121 -74.34 -32.36 13.95
CA GLN A 121 -73.92 -31.65 15.14
C GLN A 121 -75.13 -31.16 15.94
N PRO A 122 -75.09 -31.08 17.30
CA PRO A 122 -76.22 -30.54 18.08
C PRO A 122 -76.52 -29.12 17.68
N ILE A 123 -77.85 -28.82 17.57
CA ILE A 123 -78.32 -27.45 17.30
C ILE A 123 -78.07 -26.57 18.52
N PRO A 124 -77.31 -25.46 18.42
CA PRO A 124 -77.12 -24.55 19.55
C PRO A 124 -78.40 -23.85 19.89
N SER A 125 -78.77 -23.83 21.20
CA SER A 125 -79.95 -23.11 21.68
C SER A 125 -79.71 -21.58 21.85
N GLU A 126 -78.46 -21.22 22.04
CA GLU A 126 -78.03 -19.85 22.12
C GLU A 126 -76.73 -19.64 21.34
N VAL A 127 -76.72 -18.61 20.55
CA VAL A 127 -75.55 -18.20 19.74
C VAL A 127 -75.16 -16.78 20.09
N ALA A 128 -73.85 -16.53 20.19
CA ALA A 128 -73.28 -15.21 20.25
C ALA A 128 -72.94 -14.74 18.84
N LEU A 129 -73.46 -13.64 18.43
CA LEU A 129 -73.09 -12.98 17.18
C LEU A 129 -71.77 -12.26 17.42
N ILE A 130 -70.72 -12.61 16.68
CA ILE A 130 -69.49 -11.85 16.54
C ILE A 130 -69.53 -11.15 15.21
N PRO A 131 -69.82 -9.84 15.17
CA PRO A 131 -69.82 -9.10 13.92
C PRO A 131 -68.42 -9.04 13.30
N LYS A 132 -68.33 -9.05 12.00
CA LYS A 132 -67.05 -9.03 11.27
C LYS A 132 -66.19 -7.84 11.70
N GLU A 133 -66.83 -6.67 11.92
CA GLU A 133 -66.15 -5.43 12.32
C GLU A 133 -65.47 -5.51 13.70
N ALA A 134 -65.93 -6.42 14.56
CA ALA A 134 -65.31 -6.61 15.89
C ALA A 134 -63.92 -7.31 15.82
N MET A 135 -63.61 -7.91 14.68
CA MET A 135 -62.34 -8.62 14.40
C MET A 135 -61.63 -8.00 13.17
N GLU A 136 -61.91 -6.78 12.85
CA GLU A 136 -61.29 -6.01 11.80
C GLU A 136 -60.29 -5.03 12.40
N TYR A 137 -59.07 -5.06 11.90
CA TYR A 137 -57.95 -4.26 12.42
C TYR A 137 -57.46 -3.32 11.34
N ASP A 138 -57.44 -2.03 11.66
CA ASP A 138 -56.88 -1.02 10.76
C ASP A 138 -55.35 -1.07 10.75
N ILE A 139 -54.83 -1.66 9.69
CA ILE A 139 -53.42 -1.75 9.39
C ILE A 139 -53.01 -0.91 8.18
N HIS A 140 -53.79 0.12 7.82
CA HIS A 140 -53.46 0.99 6.67
C HIS A 140 -52.07 1.62 6.85
N ASN A 141 -51.77 2.11 8.06
CA ASN A 141 -50.51 2.77 8.37
C ASN A 141 -49.79 2.00 9.45
N VAL A 142 -48.77 1.25 9.05
CA VAL A 142 -47.95 0.46 9.99
C VAL A 142 -46.56 1.07 10.12
N PHE A 143 -46.24 1.53 11.31
CA PHE A 143 -44.90 1.89 11.70
C PHE A 143 -44.30 0.76 12.53
N PHE A 144 -43.07 0.37 12.21
CA PHE A 144 -42.39 -0.67 12.98
C PHE A 144 -40.91 -0.31 13.13
N GLY A 145 -40.32 -0.77 14.21
CA GLY A 145 -38.89 -0.66 14.44
C GLY A 145 -38.40 -1.70 15.39
N ALA A 146 -37.11 -2.03 15.28
CA ALA A 146 -36.44 -2.93 16.21
C ALA A 146 -35.03 -2.47 16.50
N VAL A 147 -34.63 -2.48 17.75
CA VAL A 147 -33.23 -2.44 18.18
C VAL A 147 -32.78 -3.86 18.44
N THR A 148 -31.78 -4.33 17.65
CA THR A 148 -31.25 -5.68 17.75
C THR A 148 -29.83 -5.63 18.30
N LEU A 149 -29.53 -6.47 19.30
CA LEU A 149 -28.20 -6.75 19.80
C LEU A 149 -27.80 -8.15 19.36
N THR A 150 -26.69 -8.28 18.62
CA THR A 150 -26.16 -9.56 18.18
C THR A 150 -24.77 -9.78 18.74
N GLN A 151 -24.58 -10.79 19.59
CA GLN A 151 -23.29 -11.19 20.13
C GLN A 151 -22.87 -12.53 19.57
N PRO A 152 -21.82 -12.60 18.70
CA PRO A 152 -21.25 -13.87 18.29
C PRO A 152 -20.63 -14.61 19.47
N ILE A 153 -21.04 -15.87 19.70
CA ILE A 153 -20.46 -16.76 20.72
C ILE A 153 -19.46 -17.70 20.07
N PHE A 154 -19.86 -18.32 18.96
CA PHE A 154 -19.02 -19.23 18.22
C PHE A 154 -19.28 -19.10 16.71
N MET A 155 -18.24 -18.84 15.93
CA MET A 155 -18.31 -18.64 14.49
C MET A 155 -17.38 -19.60 13.75
N GLY A 156 -17.27 -20.86 14.21
CA GLY A 156 -16.37 -21.85 13.60
C GLY A 156 -14.89 -21.45 13.62
N GLY A 157 -14.49 -20.52 14.52
CA GLY A 157 -13.13 -19.97 14.56
C GLY A 157 -12.85 -18.84 13.56
N LYS A 158 -13.87 -18.38 12.78
CA LYS A 158 -13.74 -17.33 11.77
C LYS A 158 -13.18 -16.03 12.35
N ILE A 159 -13.75 -15.54 13.44
CA ILE A 159 -13.34 -14.27 14.08
C ILE A 159 -11.88 -14.36 14.55
N ILE A 160 -11.47 -15.49 15.14
CA ILE A 160 -10.09 -15.72 15.56
C ILE A 160 -9.12 -15.69 14.36
N ALA A 161 -9.50 -16.35 13.25
CA ALA A 161 -8.68 -16.39 12.04
C ALA A 161 -8.58 -15.02 11.38
N LEU A 162 -9.67 -14.24 11.32
CA LEU A 162 -9.68 -12.87 10.77
C LEU A 162 -8.85 -11.91 11.62
N ASN A 163 -8.91 -12.00 12.94
CA ASN A 163 -8.08 -11.19 13.82
C ASN A 163 -6.59 -11.51 13.64
N LYS A 164 -6.21 -12.79 13.56
CA LYS A 164 -4.83 -13.20 13.24
C LYS A 164 -4.40 -12.74 11.86
N LEU A 165 -5.29 -12.79 10.87
CA LEU A 165 -5.03 -12.29 9.52
C LEU A 165 -4.76 -10.78 9.54
N ALA A 166 -5.55 -10.01 10.27
CA ALA A 166 -5.36 -8.57 10.42
C ALA A 166 -4.04 -8.23 11.14
N ASP A 167 -3.65 -8.99 12.17
CA ASP A 167 -2.34 -8.85 12.82
C ASP A 167 -1.19 -9.10 11.85
N ILE A 168 -1.26 -10.19 11.10
CA ILE A 168 -0.26 -10.54 10.08
C ILE A 168 -0.17 -9.46 9.01
N ASN A 169 -1.30 -8.94 8.52
CA ASN A 169 -1.34 -7.88 7.52
C ASN A 169 -0.74 -6.56 8.03
N ARG A 170 -0.93 -6.22 9.32
CA ARG A 170 -0.28 -5.08 9.94
C ARG A 170 1.25 -5.26 9.98
N GLU A 171 1.73 -6.43 10.40
CA GLU A 171 3.17 -6.74 10.43
C GLU A 171 3.77 -6.73 9.00
N ALA A 172 3.04 -7.27 8.01
CA ALA A 172 3.45 -7.26 6.61
C ALA A 172 3.56 -5.82 6.07
N SER A 173 2.58 -4.95 6.39
CA SER A 173 2.63 -3.53 6.01
C SER A 173 3.83 -2.82 6.64
N SER A 174 4.17 -3.12 7.90
CA SER A 174 5.36 -2.57 8.56
C SER A 174 6.67 -3.10 7.92
N ALA A 175 6.73 -4.38 7.53
CA ALA A 175 7.87 -4.93 6.81
C ALA A 175 8.04 -4.27 5.44
N LEU A 176 6.94 -4.05 4.70
CA LEU A 176 6.96 -3.34 3.41
C LEU A 176 7.37 -1.88 3.55
N GLN A 177 7.03 -1.22 4.65
CA GLN A 177 7.50 0.14 4.95
C GLN A 177 9.03 0.16 5.14
N ARG A 178 9.58 -0.79 5.89
CA ARG A 178 11.04 -0.92 6.05
C ARG A 178 11.75 -1.23 4.74
N ASN A 179 11.16 -2.08 3.91
CA ASN A 179 11.68 -2.34 2.58
C ASN A 179 11.70 -1.08 1.71
N GLU A 180 10.65 -0.27 1.78
CA GLU A 180 10.60 1.01 1.05
C GLU A 180 11.67 1.99 1.56
N ALA A 181 11.93 2.04 2.86
CA ALA A 181 13.00 2.86 3.40
C ALA A 181 14.36 2.49 2.79
N GLN A 182 14.67 1.19 2.67
CA GLN A 182 15.89 0.73 1.99
C GLN A 182 15.91 1.09 0.50
N ASN A 183 14.75 1.03 -0.19
CA ASN A 183 14.64 1.44 -1.59
C ASN A 183 14.88 2.95 -1.76
N VAL A 184 14.30 3.77 -0.89
CA VAL A 184 14.48 5.23 -0.92
C VAL A 184 15.92 5.61 -0.62
N ILE A 185 16.56 4.99 0.40
CA ILE A 185 17.99 5.22 0.70
C ILE A 185 18.85 4.89 -0.52
N TYR A 186 18.64 3.73 -1.14
CA TYR A 186 19.37 3.36 -2.36
C TYR A 186 19.14 4.33 -3.52
N ALA A 187 17.91 4.78 -3.72
CA ALA A 187 17.58 5.75 -4.77
C ALA A 187 18.24 7.11 -4.53
N VAL A 188 18.30 7.55 -3.26
CA VAL A 188 19.03 8.78 -2.87
C VAL A 188 20.51 8.63 -3.18
N ASP A 189 21.12 7.51 -2.77
CA ASP A 189 22.54 7.26 -2.99
C ASP A 189 22.87 7.23 -4.49
N ALA A 190 22.07 6.54 -5.29
CA ALA A 190 22.24 6.51 -6.73
C ALA A 190 22.12 7.90 -7.37
N ALA A 191 21.12 8.69 -6.98
CA ALA A 191 20.94 10.05 -7.48
C ALA A 191 22.07 10.99 -7.03
N TYR A 192 22.50 10.90 -5.77
CA TYR A 192 23.59 11.69 -5.20
C TYR A 192 24.90 11.43 -5.94
N TRP A 193 25.30 10.17 -6.09
CA TRP A 193 26.52 9.81 -6.79
C TRP A 193 26.45 10.12 -8.29
N THR A 194 25.26 10.11 -8.90
CA THR A 194 25.06 10.59 -10.28
C THR A 194 25.36 12.11 -10.39
N VAL A 195 24.95 12.93 -9.41
CA VAL A 195 25.29 14.36 -9.37
C VAL A 195 26.80 14.54 -9.24
N VAL A 196 27.45 13.80 -8.34
CA VAL A 196 28.91 13.83 -8.16
C VAL A 196 29.65 13.46 -9.46
N SER A 197 29.24 12.36 -10.13
CA SER A 197 29.77 11.93 -11.42
C SER A 197 29.65 13.00 -12.49
N LEU A 198 28.43 13.54 -12.68
CA LEU A 198 28.17 14.53 -13.72
C LEU A 198 28.91 15.87 -13.44
N LYS A 199 29.10 16.23 -12.17
CA LYS A 199 29.91 17.38 -11.82
C LYS A 199 31.39 17.16 -12.17
N ALA A 200 31.96 16.00 -11.85
CA ALA A 200 33.32 15.65 -12.20
C ALA A 200 33.50 15.61 -13.74
N LYS A 201 32.54 15.02 -14.47
CA LYS A 201 32.54 15.01 -15.94
C LYS A 201 32.39 16.41 -16.56
N HIS A 202 31.64 17.28 -15.93
CA HIS A 202 31.52 18.69 -16.35
C HIS A 202 32.88 19.40 -16.27
N GLU A 203 33.60 19.27 -15.14
CA GLU A 203 34.91 19.87 -15.00
C GLU A 203 35.93 19.24 -15.97
N LEU A 204 35.83 17.94 -16.22
CA LEU A 204 36.64 17.24 -17.22
C LEU A 204 36.36 17.75 -18.65
N ALA A 205 35.08 17.85 -19.04
CA ALA A 205 34.67 18.36 -20.35
C ALA A 205 35.13 19.81 -20.58
N LYS A 206 34.99 20.65 -19.54
CA LYS A 206 35.49 22.03 -19.56
C LYS A 206 37.00 22.09 -19.74
N SER A 207 37.75 21.23 -19.05
CA SER A 207 39.21 21.13 -19.23
C SER A 207 39.58 20.67 -20.63
N TYR A 208 38.81 19.74 -21.20
CA TYR A 208 39.03 19.26 -22.56
C TYR A 208 38.78 20.33 -23.65
N VAL A 209 37.68 21.10 -23.49
CA VAL A 209 37.42 22.27 -24.37
C VAL A 209 38.56 23.27 -24.29
N ASN A 210 39.09 23.58 -23.10
CA ASN A 210 40.23 24.51 -22.92
C ASN A 210 41.52 23.97 -23.58
N LEU A 211 41.77 22.66 -23.55
CA LEU A 211 42.90 22.02 -24.22
C LEU A 211 42.79 22.16 -25.75
N LEU A 212 41.59 21.92 -26.30
CA LEU A 212 41.35 22.07 -27.75
C LEU A 212 41.42 23.53 -28.22
N ASP A 213 40.86 24.50 -27.42
CA ASP A 213 40.98 25.92 -27.72
C ASP A 213 42.43 26.39 -27.72
N THR A 214 43.25 25.82 -26.82
CA THR A 214 44.70 26.12 -26.80
C THR A 214 45.36 25.52 -28.04
N LEU A 215 45.03 24.30 -28.44
CA LEU A 215 45.53 23.69 -29.67
C LEU A 215 45.13 24.47 -30.90
N ASP A 216 43.86 24.88 -31.04
CA ASP A 216 43.35 25.72 -32.10
C ASP A 216 44.15 26.98 -32.28
N ARG A 217 44.39 27.75 -31.17
CA ARG A 217 45.21 28.92 -31.22
C ARG A 217 46.63 28.67 -31.68
N ASN A 218 47.25 27.58 -31.24
CA ASN A 218 48.60 27.20 -31.67
C ASN A 218 48.66 26.85 -33.17
N VAL A 219 47.68 26.06 -33.65
CA VAL A 219 47.63 25.69 -35.06
C VAL A 219 47.36 26.89 -35.99
N LYS A 220 46.52 27.89 -35.52
CA LYS A 220 46.36 29.17 -36.22
C LYS A 220 47.68 29.93 -36.38
N LEU A 221 48.46 30.03 -35.32
CA LEU A 221 49.78 30.64 -35.40
C LEU A 221 50.76 29.92 -36.32
N MET A 222 50.71 28.56 -36.33
CA MET A 222 51.52 27.75 -37.23
C MET A 222 51.09 27.89 -38.68
N LEU A 223 49.79 28.04 -38.97
CA LEU A 223 49.27 28.33 -40.31
C LEU A 223 49.76 29.67 -40.81
N ASP A 224 49.70 30.70 -39.99
CA ASP A 224 50.19 32.04 -40.31
C ASP A 224 51.70 32.06 -40.62
N GLN A 225 52.47 31.15 -40.04
CA GLN A 225 53.86 30.91 -40.32
C GLN A 225 54.14 29.92 -41.48
N GLY A 226 53.10 29.38 -42.10
CA GLY A 226 53.23 28.42 -43.19
C GLY A 226 53.69 27.02 -42.79
N VAL A 227 53.61 26.65 -41.48
CA VAL A 227 54.08 25.36 -40.93
C VAL A 227 52.92 24.34 -40.76
N ALA A 228 51.66 24.80 -40.68
CA ALA A 228 50.46 23.98 -40.69
C ALA A 228 49.62 24.24 -41.91
N THR A 229 48.68 23.31 -42.22
CA THR A 229 47.76 23.43 -43.35
C THR A 229 46.38 23.95 -42.91
N GLN A 230 45.60 24.47 -43.83
CA GLN A 230 44.21 24.84 -43.62
C GLN A 230 43.36 23.64 -43.15
N SER A 231 43.72 22.42 -43.61
CA SER A 231 43.05 21.18 -43.20
C SER A 231 43.28 20.86 -41.74
N ASP A 232 44.51 21.08 -41.24
CA ASP A 232 44.83 20.85 -39.81
C ASP A 232 44.00 21.77 -38.91
N LEU A 233 43.86 23.06 -39.27
CA LEU A 233 43.04 24.02 -38.53
C LEU A 233 41.56 23.59 -38.51
N LEU A 234 41.00 23.25 -39.71
CA LEU A 234 39.58 22.84 -39.79
C LEU A 234 39.31 21.57 -38.98
N SER A 235 40.28 20.63 -38.92
CA SER A 235 40.14 19.40 -38.10
C SER A 235 40.05 19.75 -36.60
N VAL A 236 40.85 20.67 -36.10
CA VAL A 236 40.81 21.15 -34.72
C VAL A 236 39.51 21.91 -34.45
N ASP A 237 39.07 22.79 -35.34
CA ASP A 237 37.81 23.54 -35.22
C ASP A 237 36.60 22.61 -35.09
N VAL A 238 36.52 21.57 -35.93
CA VAL A 238 35.45 20.55 -35.86
C VAL A 238 35.47 19.87 -34.50
N LYS A 239 36.65 19.49 -33.99
CA LYS A 239 36.81 18.79 -32.72
C LYS A 239 36.46 19.67 -31.52
N LEU A 240 36.82 20.96 -31.59
CA LEU A 240 36.44 21.95 -30.56
C LEU A 240 34.92 22.16 -30.51
N ASN A 241 34.25 22.22 -31.68
CA ASN A 241 32.79 22.31 -31.74
C ASN A 241 32.10 21.06 -31.15
N GLU A 242 32.58 19.87 -31.49
CA GLU A 242 32.09 18.60 -30.89
C GLU A 242 32.23 18.63 -29.38
N ALA A 243 33.40 18.98 -28.86
CA ALA A 243 33.64 19.06 -27.42
C ALA A 243 32.75 20.12 -26.71
N SER A 244 32.47 21.24 -27.36
CA SER A 244 31.58 22.28 -26.85
C SER A 244 30.12 21.80 -26.78
N ILE A 245 29.66 21.03 -27.78
CA ILE A 245 28.34 20.40 -27.74
C ILE A 245 28.24 19.36 -26.61
N ASP A 246 29.29 18.57 -26.42
CA ASP A 246 29.30 17.57 -25.32
C ASP A 246 29.36 18.24 -23.95
N LEU A 247 30.07 19.33 -23.78
CA LEU A 247 30.03 20.15 -22.57
C LEU A 247 28.60 20.63 -22.26
N LEU A 248 27.88 21.17 -23.25
CA LEU A 248 26.48 21.60 -23.10
C LEU A 248 25.57 20.45 -22.68
N LYS A 249 25.75 19.24 -23.26
CA LYS A 249 24.99 18.05 -22.85
C LYS A 249 25.22 17.66 -21.38
N VAL A 250 26.48 17.74 -20.94
CA VAL A 250 26.85 17.42 -19.54
C VAL A 250 26.28 18.47 -18.58
N GLU A 251 26.29 19.77 -18.93
CA GLU A 251 25.67 20.84 -18.13
C GLU A 251 24.16 20.61 -17.94
N ASN A 252 23.48 20.28 -19.04
CA ASN A 252 22.05 19.93 -18.99
C ASN A 252 21.81 18.67 -18.13
N GLY A 253 22.64 17.63 -18.32
CA GLY A 253 22.59 16.40 -17.53
C GLY A 253 22.78 16.66 -16.02
N LEU A 254 23.74 17.51 -15.65
CA LEU A 254 23.97 17.91 -14.25
C LEU A 254 22.77 18.64 -13.66
N SER A 255 22.18 19.57 -14.43
CA SER A 255 20.98 20.29 -13.99
C SER A 255 19.79 19.34 -13.75
N LEU A 256 19.56 18.40 -14.67
CA LEU A 256 18.49 17.42 -14.53
C LEU A 256 18.73 16.44 -13.38
N SER A 257 19.98 16.01 -13.15
CA SER A 257 20.31 15.11 -12.03
C SER A 257 20.10 15.79 -10.67
N ARG A 258 20.41 17.08 -10.53
CA ARG A 258 20.11 17.87 -9.33
C ARG A 258 18.61 17.99 -9.10
N MET A 259 17.81 18.21 -10.15
CA MET A 259 16.35 18.23 -10.08
C MET A 259 15.78 16.86 -9.63
N ALA A 260 16.36 15.77 -10.14
CA ALA A 260 15.95 14.42 -9.74
C ALA A 260 16.28 14.15 -8.26
N LEU A 261 17.47 14.53 -7.80
CA LEU A 261 17.84 14.43 -6.39
C LEU A 261 16.91 15.27 -5.49
N ALA A 262 16.57 16.51 -5.90
CA ALA A 262 15.61 17.34 -5.18
C ALA A 262 14.26 16.64 -5.01
N GLN A 263 13.74 16.05 -6.09
CA GLN A 263 12.47 15.36 -6.09
C GLN A 263 12.49 14.14 -5.17
N ILE A 264 13.56 13.34 -5.18
CA ILE A 264 13.70 12.15 -4.31
C ILE A 264 13.79 12.58 -2.84
N CYS A 265 14.49 13.68 -2.53
CA CYS A 265 14.56 14.25 -1.19
C CYS A 265 13.25 14.93 -0.73
N GLY A 266 12.22 14.98 -1.60
CA GLY A 266 10.93 15.60 -1.29
C GLY A 266 10.95 17.14 -1.32
N LEU A 267 11.97 17.73 -1.94
CA LEU A 267 12.09 19.16 -2.17
C LEU A 267 11.41 19.60 -3.47
N PRO A 268 11.06 20.89 -3.64
CA PRO A 268 10.62 21.41 -4.94
C PRO A 268 11.69 21.16 -6.02
N VAL A 269 11.29 20.72 -7.21
CA VAL A 269 12.18 20.26 -8.29
C VAL A 269 13.22 21.31 -8.71
N HIS A 270 12.89 22.59 -8.60
CA HIS A 270 13.79 23.70 -8.98
C HIS A 270 14.63 24.22 -7.80
N THR A 271 14.66 23.51 -6.66
CA THR A 271 15.53 23.91 -5.54
C THR A 271 17.00 23.70 -5.95
N PRO A 272 17.87 24.75 -5.84
CA PRO A 272 19.27 24.61 -6.15
C PRO A 272 19.94 23.73 -5.08
N ILE A 273 20.38 22.54 -5.47
CA ILE A 273 21.09 21.59 -4.61
C ILE A 273 22.54 21.49 -5.07
N ASN A 274 23.48 21.67 -4.13
CA ASN A 274 24.88 21.26 -4.28
C ASN A 274 25.15 20.12 -3.29
N VAL A 275 25.96 19.16 -3.70
CA VAL A 275 26.33 18.03 -2.83
C VAL A 275 27.74 18.21 -2.27
N ALA A 276 27.96 17.72 -1.05
CA ALA A 276 29.22 17.96 -0.34
C ALA A 276 30.43 17.36 -1.05
N ASP A 277 30.24 16.23 -1.72
CA ASP A 277 31.31 15.46 -2.36
C ASP A 277 31.56 15.90 -3.82
N GLU A 278 31.00 17.05 -4.27
CA GLU A 278 31.33 17.66 -5.57
C GLU A 278 32.81 18.05 -5.60
N GLY A 279 33.65 17.25 -6.27
CA GLY A 279 35.10 17.49 -6.40
C GLY A 279 35.97 16.55 -5.56
N CYS A 280 35.42 15.64 -4.79
CA CYS A 280 36.20 14.58 -4.16
C CYS A 280 36.70 13.59 -5.21
N SER A 281 37.99 13.66 -5.55
CA SER A 281 38.66 12.77 -6.50
C SER A 281 39.18 11.47 -5.87
N THR A 282 39.04 11.33 -4.54
CA THR A 282 39.59 10.19 -3.79
C THR A 282 38.51 9.58 -2.90
N ILE A 283 37.68 8.76 -3.50
CA ILE A 283 36.80 7.86 -2.77
C ILE A 283 37.51 6.49 -2.81
N ASN A 284 37.95 5.99 -1.66
CA ASN A 284 38.51 4.65 -1.57
C ASN A 284 37.38 3.65 -1.49
N PRO A 285 37.11 2.86 -2.55
CA PRO A 285 36.15 1.77 -2.44
C PRO A 285 36.65 0.74 -1.41
N HIS A 286 35.73 0.14 -0.67
CA HIS A 286 36.08 -0.91 0.30
C HIS A 286 36.82 -2.06 -0.39
N ALA A 287 38.08 -2.27 -0.01
CA ALA A 287 38.99 -3.21 -0.71
C ALA A 287 38.67 -4.70 -0.42
N GLU A 288 37.96 -5.00 0.67
CA GLU A 288 37.66 -6.40 1.07
C GLU A 288 36.15 -6.67 1.05
N ILE A 289 35.72 -7.30 -0.03
CA ILE A 289 34.34 -7.81 -0.16
C ILE A 289 34.39 -9.31 0.18
N ALA A 290 33.60 -9.71 1.18
CA ALA A 290 33.50 -11.10 1.59
C ALA A 290 33.00 -11.98 0.43
N THR A 291 33.59 -13.17 0.30
CA THR A 291 33.21 -14.15 -0.74
C THR A 291 32.03 -15.04 -0.33
N ARG A 292 31.70 -15.06 0.96
CA ARG A 292 30.59 -15.86 1.52
C ARG A 292 29.88 -15.08 2.58
N TYR A 293 28.53 -15.16 2.54
CA TYR A 293 27.61 -14.54 3.48
C TYR A 293 26.80 -15.63 4.19
N ASP A 294 26.44 -15.39 5.46
CA ASP A 294 25.46 -16.21 6.17
C ASP A 294 24.06 -15.93 5.65
N MET A 295 23.53 -16.84 4.82
CA MET A 295 22.24 -16.66 4.17
C MET A 295 21.06 -16.63 5.15
N GLU A 296 21.15 -17.33 6.30
CA GLU A 296 20.08 -17.27 7.30
C GLU A 296 19.99 -15.86 7.93
N GLN A 297 21.13 -15.23 8.16
CA GLN A 297 21.18 -13.85 8.63
C GLN A 297 20.65 -12.86 7.55
N VAL A 298 20.97 -13.11 6.28
CA VAL A 298 20.46 -12.31 5.16
C VAL A 298 18.93 -12.39 5.11
N TYR A 299 18.35 -13.60 5.18
CA TYR A 299 16.88 -13.75 5.19
C TYR A 299 16.23 -13.04 6.38
N ALA A 300 16.84 -13.12 7.57
CA ALA A 300 16.32 -12.46 8.77
C ALA A 300 16.36 -10.92 8.68
N ASN A 301 17.36 -10.37 8.01
CA ASN A 301 17.53 -8.92 7.86
C ASN A 301 16.68 -8.31 6.74
N ARG A 302 16.22 -9.11 5.78
CA ARG A 302 15.50 -8.62 4.59
C ARG A 302 14.02 -8.39 4.86
N PRO A 303 13.54 -7.13 4.82
CA PRO A 303 12.13 -6.84 5.08
C PRO A 303 11.18 -7.33 3.98
N ASP A 304 11.63 -7.42 2.72
CA ASP A 304 10.85 -7.95 1.60
C ASP A 304 10.59 -9.44 1.76
N PHE A 305 11.60 -10.21 2.17
CA PHE A 305 11.45 -11.62 2.48
C PHE A 305 10.53 -11.84 3.69
N ARG A 306 10.69 -11.02 4.74
CA ARG A 306 9.79 -11.06 5.91
C ARG A 306 8.34 -10.78 5.53
N ALA A 307 8.08 -9.83 4.64
CA ALA A 307 6.72 -9.56 4.14
C ALA A 307 6.13 -10.77 3.40
N LEU A 308 6.95 -11.51 2.63
CA LEU A 308 6.52 -12.73 1.94
C LEU A 308 6.25 -13.89 2.91
N GLU A 309 7.05 -14.07 3.96
CA GLU A 309 6.76 -15.04 5.03
C GLU A 309 5.41 -14.75 5.68
N LEU A 310 5.15 -13.48 6.00
CA LEU A 310 3.88 -13.05 6.56
C LEU A 310 2.72 -13.28 5.58
N ALA A 311 2.91 -13.07 4.28
CA ALA A 311 1.90 -13.39 3.27
C ALA A 311 1.58 -14.90 3.20
N ALA A 312 2.59 -15.77 3.37
CA ALA A 312 2.36 -17.21 3.47
C ALA A 312 1.59 -17.59 4.76
N MET A 313 1.87 -16.91 5.87
CA MET A 313 1.11 -17.06 7.12
C MET A 313 -0.32 -16.55 6.98
N ALA A 314 -0.56 -15.46 6.24
CA ALA A 314 -1.88 -14.93 5.92
C ALA A 314 -2.72 -15.94 5.13
N ALA A 315 -2.17 -16.55 4.09
CA ALA A 315 -2.84 -17.59 3.31
C ALA A 315 -3.28 -18.80 4.17
N ARG A 316 -2.49 -19.14 5.19
CA ARG A 316 -2.89 -20.17 6.18
C ARG A 316 -4.11 -19.73 7.01
N GLN A 317 -4.23 -18.46 7.38
CA GLN A 317 -5.42 -17.96 8.09
C GLN A 317 -6.65 -17.90 7.15
N GLU A 318 -6.46 -17.49 5.89
CA GLU A 318 -7.54 -17.53 4.88
C GLU A 318 -8.11 -18.92 4.70
N LYS A 319 -7.25 -19.97 4.68
CA LYS A 319 -7.71 -21.36 4.69
C LYS A 319 -8.55 -21.68 5.93
N ARG A 320 -8.19 -21.16 7.11
CA ARG A 320 -8.99 -21.34 8.33
C ARG A 320 -10.33 -20.61 8.26
N VAL A 321 -10.37 -19.43 7.65
CA VAL A 321 -11.62 -18.69 7.39
C VAL A 321 -12.52 -19.52 6.46
N ALA A 322 -11.97 -20.07 5.38
CA ALA A 322 -12.74 -20.94 4.48
C ALA A 322 -13.25 -22.23 5.18
N MET A 323 -12.44 -22.81 6.06
CA MET A 323 -12.83 -23.98 6.87
C MET A 323 -13.98 -23.63 7.83
N SER A 324 -13.99 -22.44 8.41
CA SER A 324 -15.03 -22.03 9.37
C SER A 324 -16.44 -21.97 8.75
N GLU A 325 -16.53 -21.79 7.42
CA GLU A 325 -17.82 -21.78 6.73
C GLU A 325 -18.51 -23.17 6.67
N MET A 326 -17.79 -24.23 7.04
CA MET A 326 -18.34 -25.59 7.18
C MET A 326 -18.75 -25.92 8.64
N LEU A 327 -18.47 -25.03 9.59
CA LEU A 327 -18.70 -25.25 11.00
C LEU A 327 -19.97 -24.51 11.50
N PRO A 328 -20.59 -24.94 12.60
CA PRO A 328 -21.72 -24.23 13.17
C PRO A 328 -21.37 -22.79 13.57
N ASN A 329 -22.37 -21.92 13.47
CA ASN A 329 -22.31 -20.54 13.98
C ASN A 329 -23.35 -20.39 15.09
N VAL A 330 -22.94 -19.83 16.23
CA VAL A 330 -23.80 -19.59 17.39
C VAL A 330 -23.70 -18.13 17.79
N ALA A 331 -24.84 -17.46 17.88
CA ALA A 331 -24.93 -16.07 18.33
C ALA A 331 -26.06 -15.92 19.37
N LEU A 332 -25.84 -15.07 20.35
CA LEU A 332 -26.88 -14.55 21.24
C LEU A 332 -27.53 -13.34 20.54
N ILE A 333 -28.87 -13.32 20.50
CA ILE A 333 -29.64 -12.23 19.92
C ILE A 333 -30.56 -11.69 21.02
N GLY A 334 -30.54 -10.38 21.23
CA GLY A 334 -31.53 -9.62 21.97
C GLY A 334 -32.21 -8.64 21.04
N ALA A 335 -33.52 -8.49 21.14
CA ALA A 335 -34.24 -7.51 20.35
C ALA A 335 -35.34 -6.84 21.19
N TYR A 336 -35.48 -5.54 20.99
CA TYR A 336 -36.65 -4.78 21.39
C TYR A 336 -37.36 -4.31 20.14
N SER A 337 -38.51 -4.93 19.83
CA SER A 337 -39.32 -4.61 18.66
C SER A 337 -40.54 -3.82 19.08
N PHE A 338 -40.87 -2.75 18.37
CA PHE A 338 -42.04 -1.90 18.62
C PHE A 338 -42.78 -1.61 17.31
N SER A 339 -44.09 -1.43 17.41
CA SER A 339 -44.92 -1.10 16.24
C SER A 339 -46.13 -0.26 16.62
N ASN A 340 -46.70 0.43 15.63
CA ASN A 340 -48.01 1.08 15.67
C ASN A 340 -48.73 0.79 14.34
N PRO A 341 -49.88 0.08 14.35
CA PRO A 341 -50.55 -0.55 15.49
C PRO A 341 -49.72 -1.57 16.22
N ASN A 342 -49.92 -1.71 17.54
CA ASN A 342 -49.22 -2.67 18.37
C ASN A 342 -49.61 -4.12 18.01
N MET A 343 -48.68 -4.84 17.41
CA MET A 343 -48.89 -6.24 16.96
C MET A 343 -48.95 -7.22 18.17
N PHE A 344 -48.50 -6.83 19.37
CA PHE A 344 -48.47 -7.67 20.55
C PHE A 344 -49.70 -7.53 21.44
N ASP A 345 -50.54 -6.49 21.21
CA ASP A 345 -51.77 -6.22 21.98
C ASP A 345 -52.95 -5.88 21.04
N GLY A 346 -53.38 -6.83 20.25
CA GLY A 346 -54.59 -6.74 19.44
C GLY A 346 -54.64 -5.56 18.44
N PHE A 347 -53.51 -5.22 17.84
CA PHE A 347 -53.40 -4.14 16.86
C PHE A 347 -53.94 -2.77 17.32
N LYS A 348 -53.86 -2.49 18.64
CA LYS A 348 -54.23 -1.17 19.17
C LYS A 348 -53.38 -0.06 18.52
N LYS A 349 -54.04 1.04 18.17
CA LYS A 349 -53.39 2.22 17.55
C LYS A 349 -52.53 3.02 18.55
N GLN A 350 -51.48 2.40 19.06
CA GLN A 350 -50.48 3.01 19.94
C GLN A 350 -49.10 2.39 19.70
N PHE A 351 -48.06 3.17 19.95
CA PHE A 351 -46.71 2.62 19.93
C PHE A 351 -46.47 1.83 21.22
N ASP A 352 -46.15 0.56 21.06
CA ASP A 352 -45.73 -0.30 22.16
C ASP A 352 -44.82 -1.40 21.60
N GLY A 353 -44.07 -2.07 22.47
CA GLY A 353 -43.08 -3.04 22.03
C GLY A 353 -42.83 -4.15 23.04
N ALA A 354 -42.13 -5.15 22.55
CA ALA A 354 -41.75 -6.32 23.34
C ALA A 354 -40.25 -6.59 23.25
N PHE A 355 -39.70 -7.06 24.34
CA PHE A 355 -38.32 -7.51 24.45
C PHE A 355 -38.24 -9.02 24.21
N SER A 356 -37.26 -9.47 23.43
CA SER A 356 -36.96 -10.87 23.21
C SER A 356 -35.47 -11.16 23.31
N VAL A 357 -35.12 -12.30 23.89
CA VAL A 357 -33.73 -12.83 23.89
C VAL A 357 -33.76 -14.27 23.45
N GLY A 358 -32.78 -14.60 22.58
CA GLY A 358 -32.68 -15.94 22.05
C GLY A 358 -31.23 -16.30 21.66
N VAL A 359 -31.03 -17.56 21.41
CA VAL A 359 -29.79 -18.09 20.82
C VAL A 359 -30.08 -18.56 19.42
N MET A 360 -29.34 -18.01 18.44
CA MET A 360 -29.40 -18.44 17.05
C MET A 360 -28.27 -19.43 16.78
N VAL A 361 -28.63 -20.59 16.26
CA VAL A 361 -27.67 -21.60 15.82
C VAL A 361 -27.88 -21.83 14.31
N LYS A 362 -26.83 -21.61 13.52
CA LYS A 362 -26.85 -21.87 12.08
C LYS A 362 -25.81 -22.95 11.75
N ILE A 363 -26.28 -24.10 11.26
CA ILE A 363 -25.44 -25.24 10.85
C ILE A 363 -25.56 -25.40 9.34
N PRO A 364 -24.48 -25.25 8.57
CA PRO A 364 -24.51 -25.46 7.13
C PRO A 364 -24.53 -26.98 6.84
N LEU A 365 -25.69 -27.52 6.44
CA LEU A 365 -25.84 -28.96 6.21
C LEU A 365 -25.42 -29.37 4.80
N TRP A 366 -25.88 -28.66 3.77
CA TRP A 366 -25.62 -29.02 2.40
C TRP A 366 -25.53 -27.83 1.46
N HIS A 367 -24.40 -27.72 0.72
CA HIS A 367 -24.11 -26.65 -0.23
C HIS A 367 -23.48 -27.16 -1.53
N TRP A 368 -23.86 -28.38 -1.95
CA TRP A 368 -23.39 -29.03 -3.19
C TRP A 368 -21.85 -29.04 -3.32
N GLY A 369 -21.14 -29.18 -2.19
CA GLY A 369 -19.68 -29.16 -2.14
C GLY A 369 -19.03 -27.79 -2.25
N GLY A 370 -19.80 -26.68 -2.32
CA GLY A 370 -19.27 -25.31 -2.50
C GLY A 370 -18.28 -24.92 -1.42
N ASN A 371 -18.64 -25.10 -0.14
CA ASN A 371 -17.76 -24.77 0.99
C ASN A 371 -16.49 -25.64 1.03
N TYR A 372 -16.61 -26.93 0.68
CA TYR A 372 -15.46 -27.82 0.59
C TYR A 372 -14.49 -27.40 -0.53
N ASN A 373 -15.02 -27.07 -1.71
CA ASN A 373 -14.19 -26.59 -2.82
C ASN A 373 -13.53 -25.25 -2.51
N LYS A 374 -14.20 -24.35 -1.80
CA LYS A 374 -13.62 -23.09 -1.29
C LYS A 374 -12.46 -23.37 -0.34
N TYR A 375 -12.62 -24.31 0.59
CA TYR A 375 -11.52 -24.75 1.47
C TYR A 375 -10.35 -25.34 0.66
N LYS A 376 -10.62 -26.17 -0.34
CA LYS A 376 -9.59 -26.76 -1.21
C LYS A 376 -8.85 -25.69 -2.02
N ALA A 377 -9.56 -24.69 -2.55
CA ALA A 377 -8.96 -23.58 -3.25
C ALA A 377 -8.02 -22.75 -2.31
N ALA A 378 -8.46 -22.47 -1.09
CA ALA A 378 -7.64 -21.78 -0.09
C ALA A 378 -6.42 -22.65 0.34
N ALA A 379 -6.57 -23.96 0.43
CA ALA A 379 -5.45 -24.87 0.70
C ALA A 379 -4.43 -24.87 -0.44
N SER A 380 -4.88 -24.82 -1.69
CA SER A 380 -4.01 -24.69 -2.86
C SER A 380 -3.28 -23.34 -2.86
N ASN A 381 -3.96 -22.25 -2.45
CA ASN A 381 -3.33 -20.93 -2.30
C ASN A 381 -2.23 -20.93 -1.23
N GLU A 382 -2.44 -21.59 -0.08
CA GLU A 382 -1.38 -21.79 0.93
C GLU A 382 -0.16 -22.50 0.33
N THR A 383 -0.36 -23.54 -0.50
CA THR A 383 0.72 -24.26 -1.17
C THR A 383 1.45 -23.37 -2.17
N ILE A 384 0.71 -22.59 -2.96
CA ILE A 384 1.30 -21.62 -3.90
C ILE A 384 2.20 -20.62 -3.15
N MET A 385 1.75 -20.10 -2.01
CA MET A 385 2.55 -19.16 -1.23
C MET A 385 3.81 -19.79 -0.64
N LYS A 386 3.75 -21.06 -0.23
CA LYS A 386 4.95 -21.82 0.22
C LYS A 386 5.96 -22.01 -0.91
N LEU A 387 5.48 -22.34 -2.11
CA LEU A 387 6.34 -22.49 -3.29
C LEU A 387 6.98 -21.15 -3.69
N ARG A 388 6.22 -20.04 -3.63
CA ARG A 388 6.76 -18.68 -3.86
C ARG A 388 7.84 -18.33 -2.84
N LEU A 389 7.67 -18.73 -1.58
CA LEU A 389 8.69 -18.49 -0.55
C LEU A 389 9.97 -19.26 -0.85
N ALA A 390 9.88 -20.54 -1.25
CA ALA A 390 11.03 -21.33 -1.64
C ALA A 390 11.75 -20.75 -2.87
N ASP A 391 11.01 -20.43 -3.93
CA ASP A 391 11.54 -19.78 -5.15
C ASP A 391 12.24 -18.44 -4.84
N THR A 392 11.64 -17.65 -3.93
CA THR A 392 12.24 -16.37 -3.54
C THR A 392 13.54 -16.57 -2.76
N ARG A 393 13.67 -17.61 -1.92
CA ARG A 393 14.96 -17.95 -1.28
C ARG A 393 16.03 -18.20 -2.31
N GLU A 394 15.78 -19.06 -3.30
CA GLU A 394 16.73 -19.35 -4.37
C GLU A 394 17.12 -18.08 -5.16
N LYS A 395 16.16 -17.21 -5.42
CA LYS A 395 16.42 -15.91 -6.09
C LYS A 395 17.27 -14.98 -5.24
N ILE A 396 17.07 -14.96 -3.91
CA ILE A 396 17.89 -14.17 -3.00
C ILE A 396 19.33 -14.70 -2.98
N ASP A 397 19.53 -16.01 -2.95
CA ASP A 397 20.87 -16.63 -3.00
C ASP A 397 21.62 -16.23 -4.27
N LEU A 398 20.91 -16.28 -5.41
CA LEU A 398 21.47 -15.83 -6.68
C LEU A 398 21.77 -14.33 -6.67
N GLN A 399 20.86 -13.51 -6.14
CA GLN A 399 21.01 -12.05 -6.07
C GLN A 399 22.19 -11.63 -5.20
N VAL A 400 22.37 -12.26 -4.05
CA VAL A 400 23.53 -12.01 -3.16
C VAL A 400 24.83 -12.36 -3.87
N SER A 401 24.88 -13.53 -4.51
CA SER A 401 26.06 -13.95 -5.27
C SER A 401 26.39 -12.98 -6.41
N GLN A 402 25.37 -12.56 -7.19
CA GLN A 402 25.56 -11.59 -8.26
C GLN A 402 26.03 -10.23 -7.74
N ALA A 403 25.44 -9.74 -6.63
CA ALA A 403 25.86 -8.48 -6.02
C ALA A 403 27.31 -8.52 -5.53
N ALA A 404 27.72 -9.63 -4.90
CA ALA A 404 29.10 -9.82 -4.44
C ALA A 404 30.10 -9.87 -5.60
N PHE A 405 29.78 -10.58 -6.69
CA PHE A 405 30.64 -10.62 -7.88
C PHE A 405 30.75 -9.24 -8.55
N LYS A 406 29.63 -8.52 -8.69
CA LYS A 406 29.67 -7.16 -9.26
C LYS A 406 30.48 -6.20 -8.42
N ALA A 407 30.37 -6.27 -7.10
CA ALA A 407 31.15 -5.41 -6.22
C ALA A 407 32.65 -5.71 -6.31
N GLN A 408 33.05 -7.00 -6.39
CA GLN A 408 34.45 -7.38 -6.63
C GLN A 408 34.96 -6.93 -8.01
N GLU A 409 34.14 -7.05 -9.05
CA GLU A 409 34.45 -6.59 -10.40
C GLU A 409 34.67 -5.08 -10.43
N ALA A 410 33.77 -4.31 -9.78
CA ALA A 410 33.86 -2.85 -9.74
C ALA A 410 35.16 -2.36 -9.08
N VAL A 411 35.58 -3.00 -7.96
CA VAL A 411 36.86 -2.67 -7.31
C VAL A 411 38.05 -2.97 -8.23
N LYS A 412 38.06 -4.10 -8.92
CA LYS A 412 39.13 -4.43 -9.89
C LYS A 412 39.15 -3.46 -11.06
N THR A 413 37.97 -3.10 -11.60
CA THR A 413 37.85 -2.14 -12.69
C THR A 413 38.36 -0.76 -12.27
N TYR A 414 38.06 -0.31 -11.06
CA TYR A 414 38.60 0.94 -10.48
C TYR A 414 40.13 0.94 -10.52
N LEU A 415 40.81 -0.09 -10.03
CA LEU A 415 42.27 -0.17 -10.01
C LEU A 415 42.89 -0.22 -11.42
N MET A 416 42.20 -0.87 -12.39
CA MET A 416 42.66 -0.91 -13.78
C MET A 416 42.48 0.46 -14.46
N THR A 417 41.36 1.16 -14.23
CA THR A 417 41.11 2.49 -14.81
C THR A 417 42.03 3.56 -14.23
N GLU A 418 42.42 3.46 -12.96
CA GLU A 418 43.43 4.34 -12.34
C GLU A 418 44.79 4.21 -13.07
N THR A 419 45.26 2.98 -13.26
CA THR A 419 46.49 2.71 -14.01
C THR A 419 46.40 3.22 -15.46
N ASN A 420 45.23 3.03 -16.11
CA ASN A 420 45.03 3.48 -17.49
C ASN A 420 45.03 5.01 -17.61
N LEU A 421 44.39 5.68 -16.65
CA LEU A 421 44.37 7.15 -16.56
C LEU A 421 45.77 7.74 -16.44
N ASP A 422 46.63 7.16 -15.60
CA ASP A 422 48.02 7.61 -15.42
C ASP A 422 48.84 7.46 -16.73
N LYS A 423 48.66 6.34 -17.44
CA LYS A 423 49.30 6.15 -18.76
C LYS A 423 48.78 7.13 -19.79
N ALA A 424 47.47 7.40 -19.81
CA ALA A 424 46.87 8.35 -20.73
C ALA A 424 47.30 9.81 -20.44
N LYS A 425 47.48 10.20 -19.17
CA LYS A 425 48.04 11.51 -18.78
C LYS A 425 49.48 11.65 -19.31
N GLU A 426 50.32 10.61 -19.14
CA GLU A 426 51.72 10.67 -19.59
C GLU A 426 51.79 10.70 -21.13
N ASN A 427 50.93 9.93 -21.83
CA ASN A 427 50.84 9.99 -23.29
C ASN A 427 50.45 11.40 -23.77
N LEU A 428 49.45 12.03 -23.16
CA LEU A 428 49.05 13.40 -23.47
C LEU A 428 50.19 14.40 -23.25
N ARG A 429 50.92 14.27 -22.13
CA ARG A 429 52.10 15.11 -21.81
C ARG A 429 53.16 14.97 -22.89
N THR A 430 53.49 13.76 -23.29
CA THR A 430 54.51 13.46 -24.30
C THR A 430 54.10 13.95 -25.69
N ALA A 431 52.85 13.73 -26.09
CA ALA A 431 52.32 14.19 -27.36
C ALA A 431 52.31 15.74 -27.45
N THR A 432 51.88 16.39 -26.36
CA THR A 432 51.90 17.89 -26.28
C THR A 432 53.32 18.43 -26.39
N LEU A 433 54.31 17.78 -25.77
CA LEU A 433 55.72 18.17 -25.86
C LEU A 433 56.26 17.96 -27.28
N GLY A 434 56.03 16.77 -27.88
CA GLY A 434 56.46 16.46 -29.24
C GLY A 434 55.88 17.41 -30.29
N PHE A 435 54.65 17.85 -30.08
CA PHE A 435 54.01 18.85 -30.95
C PHE A 435 54.71 20.24 -30.81
N ARG A 436 55.03 20.67 -29.60
CA ARG A 436 55.78 21.92 -29.37
C ARG A 436 57.16 21.92 -30.00
N GLU A 437 57.83 20.78 -30.04
CA GLU A 437 59.15 20.60 -30.67
C GLU A 437 59.04 20.31 -32.17
N GLY A 438 57.83 20.30 -32.77
CA GLY A 438 57.61 20.09 -34.17
C GLY A 438 57.78 18.63 -34.68
N VAL A 439 57.82 17.67 -33.77
CA VAL A 439 58.01 16.23 -34.06
C VAL A 439 56.67 15.52 -34.31
N LEU A 440 55.59 15.98 -33.70
CA LEU A 440 54.23 15.41 -33.81
C LEU A 440 53.26 16.38 -34.46
N THR A 441 52.22 15.83 -35.08
CA THR A 441 51.16 16.60 -35.78
C THR A 441 50.06 17.03 -34.82
N PRO A 442 49.19 18.00 -35.18
CA PRO A 442 47.98 18.33 -34.42
C PRO A 442 47.08 17.12 -34.18
N ASP A 443 46.96 16.22 -35.18
CA ASP A 443 46.15 15.01 -35.10
C ASP A 443 46.67 14.03 -34.01
N ASP A 444 47.98 13.90 -33.84
CA ASP A 444 48.58 13.07 -32.78
C ASP A 444 48.24 13.63 -31.40
N VAL A 445 48.24 14.96 -31.24
CA VAL A 445 47.82 15.61 -29.98
C VAL A 445 46.33 15.41 -29.71
N MET A 446 45.47 15.59 -30.73
CA MET A 446 44.03 15.36 -30.59
C MET A 446 43.70 13.92 -30.24
N ALA A 447 44.43 12.94 -30.83
CA ALA A 447 44.29 11.54 -30.45
C ALA A 447 44.68 11.29 -29.00
N ALA A 448 45.81 11.85 -28.55
CA ALA A 448 46.23 11.74 -27.13
C ALA A 448 45.25 12.43 -26.17
N GLN A 449 44.71 13.62 -26.52
CA GLN A 449 43.70 14.33 -25.74
C GLN A 449 42.39 13.50 -25.64
N THR A 450 41.93 12.91 -26.73
CA THR A 450 40.74 12.04 -26.75
C THR A 450 40.94 10.79 -25.91
N ALA A 451 42.12 10.15 -25.98
CA ALA A 451 42.46 8.98 -25.18
C ALA A 451 42.46 9.33 -23.65
N TRP A 452 43.03 10.50 -23.32
CA TRP A 452 43.01 11.00 -21.93
C TRP A 452 41.60 11.30 -21.45
N LEU A 453 40.78 11.99 -22.24
CA LEU A 453 39.39 12.28 -21.93
C LEU A 453 38.61 10.99 -21.64
N LYS A 454 38.75 9.98 -22.53
CA LYS A 454 38.11 8.68 -22.39
C LYS A 454 38.56 7.96 -21.11
N ALA A 455 39.86 7.82 -20.88
CA ALA A 455 40.41 7.16 -19.72
C ALA A 455 39.99 7.85 -18.40
N HIS A 456 39.93 9.19 -18.38
CA HIS A 456 39.49 9.96 -17.22
C HIS A 456 37.98 9.80 -16.95
N SER A 457 37.14 9.82 -18.01
CA SER A 457 35.71 9.56 -17.87
C SER A 457 35.44 8.13 -17.36
N GLU A 458 36.14 7.13 -17.90
CA GLU A 458 36.02 5.74 -17.46
C GLU A 458 36.45 5.57 -15.99
N HIS A 459 37.47 6.30 -15.53
CA HIS A 459 37.90 6.27 -14.15
C HIS A 459 36.86 6.91 -13.21
N ILE A 460 36.25 8.05 -13.59
CA ILE A 460 35.13 8.66 -12.84
C ILE A 460 33.99 7.66 -12.73
N ASP A 461 33.61 7.00 -13.83
CA ASP A 461 32.53 6.03 -13.81
C ASP A 461 32.87 4.83 -12.90
N ALA A 462 34.10 4.31 -12.94
CA ALA A 462 34.53 3.19 -12.11
C ALA A 462 34.51 3.50 -10.61
N ILE A 463 34.87 4.74 -10.21
CA ILE A 463 34.75 5.20 -8.80
C ILE A 463 33.29 5.13 -8.34
N ILE A 464 32.38 5.70 -9.13
CA ILE A 464 30.96 5.78 -8.81
C ILE A 464 30.32 4.38 -8.80
N ASP A 465 30.64 3.55 -9.80
CA ASP A 465 30.15 2.17 -9.87
C ASP A 465 30.60 1.34 -8.67
N ALA A 466 31.83 1.51 -8.21
CA ALA A 466 32.31 0.82 -7.02
C ALA A 466 31.52 1.22 -5.77
N GLN A 467 31.22 2.52 -5.58
CA GLN A 467 30.39 3.00 -4.48
C GLN A 467 28.94 2.47 -4.56
N LEU A 468 28.35 2.51 -5.74
CA LEU A 468 26.97 2.04 -5.94
C LEU A 468 26.84 0.52 -5.78
N CYS A 469 27.87 -0.24 -6.21
CA CYS A 469 27.89 -1.69 -6.00
C CYS A 469 27.98 -2.05 -4.51
N ASP A 470 28.73 -1.30 -3.71
CA ASP A 470 28.82 -1.50 -2.25
C ASP A 470 27.47 -1.21 -1.57
N VAL A 471 26.85 -0.07 -1.88
CA VAL A 471 25.50 0.27 -1.38
C VAL A 471 24.47 -0.77 -1.81
N TYR A 472 24.54 -1.25 -3.08
CA TYR A 472 23.63 -2.26 -3.57
C TYR A 472 23.84 -3.60 -2.84
N LEU A 473 25.07 -3.99 -2.59
CA LEU A 473 25.38 -5.18 -1.80
C LEU A 473 24.81 -5.07 -0.38
N ALA A 474 24.99 -3.93 0.29
CA ALA A 474 24.41 -3.68 1.62
C ALA A 474 22.86 -3.78 1.60
N LYS A 475 22.22 -3.28 0.55
CA LYS A 475 20.77 -3.41 0.34
C LYS A 475 20.37 -4.89 0.18
N VAL A 476 21.06 -5.64 -0.66
CA VAL A 476 20.74 -7.05 -0.93
C VAL A 476 20.96 -7.91 0.32
N LEU A 477 21.93 -7.58 1.16
CA LEU A 477 22.16 -8.21 2.46
C LEU A 477 21.14 -7.79 3.55
N GLY A 478 20.31 -6.79 3.27
CA GLY A 478 19.33 -6.26 4.23
C GLY A 478 19.95 -5.39 5.34
N THR A 479 21.18 -4.93 5.18
CA THR A 479 21.93 -4.13 6.19
C THR A 479 21.83 -2.62 5.93
N LEU A 480 21.33 -2.21 4.77
CA LEU A 480 21.19 -0.80 4.40
C LEU A 480 20.19 -0.09 5.33
N GLY A 481 20.63 1.00 5.97
CA GLY A 481 19.82 1.78 6.90
C GLY A 481 19.84 1.30 8.36
N ASN A 482 20.64 0.28 8.69
CA ASN A 482 20.89 -0.17 10.07
C ASN A 482 22.17 0.45 10.67
N GLN A 483 22.78 1.42 9.96
CA GLN A 483 23.98 2.15 10.40
C GLN A 483 23.62 3.52 10.98
#